data_5cf80ccfa33eb2f37807124e0bd3a175
#
_entry.id   5cf80ccfa33eb2f37807124e0bd3a175
#
_cell.length_a   1.000
_cell.length_b   1.000
_cell.length_c   1.000
_cell.angle_alpha   90.00
_cell.angle_beta   90.00
_cell.angle_gamma   90.00
#
_symmetry.space_group_name_H-M   'P 1'
#
loop_
_entity.id
_entity.type
_entity.pdbx_description
1 polymer ?
#
loop_
_entity_poly.entity_id
_entity_poly.type
_entity_poly.pdbx_seq_one_letter_code
_entity_poly.pdbx_strand_id
1 'polypeptide(L)'
;MAILVTGGLGYIGSHTVVELINNNFEVIIVDDLSNSEKFILHNIEEITGKRPIFYPFDLKRKELLNQVFDAHEIEGCINFAAFKAVGESQEKPIDYYENNLFSLINILQEFKARKISNFIFSSSCTVYGQADEMPINEETPLKMPESVYGKTKQMGEEILKDFAKAYHSKICLLRYFNPIGAHPSALLGELPIGIPNNLVPYLMQTAAGIREKLNIWGNDYPTEDGTAIRDYIYVVDLAKAHVAALKSLMNKNSEETVIDIYNLGTGRGSSVLEVVQAFESANEVAVPYQICDRREGDIIIAYANADKAEKELNWKSETSLEEALKTVWEWQKYLVSRKN
;
A
#
# COMPACT_ATOMS: atom_id res chain seq x y z
N MET A 1 6.40 -5.93 -22.68
CA MET A 1 5.34 -5.14 -22.02
C MET A 1 5.94 -4.42 -20.82
N ALA A 2 6.06 -3.10 -20.92
CA ALA A 2 6.64 -2.28 -19.86
C ALA A 2 5.54 -1.67 -18.97
N ILE A 3 5.68 -1.81 -17.66
CA ILE A 3 4.77 -1.29 -16.65
C ILE A 3 5.48 -0.21 -15.84
N LEU A 4 4.90 0.98 -15.80
CA LEU A 4 5.34 2.06 -14.93
C LEU A 4 4.86 1.78 -13.50
N VAL A 5 5.79 1.75 -12.55
CA VAL A 5 5.50 1.65 -11.12
C VAL A 5 5.99 2.92 -10.43
N THR A 6 5.07 3.78 -10.04
CA THR A 6 5.42 4.99 -9.30
C THR A 6 5.47 4.70 -7.80
N GLY A 7 6.46 5.23 -7.09
CA GLY A 7 6.71 4.84 -5.70
C GLY A 7 7.20 3.38 -5.59
N GLY A 8 7.87 2.88 -6.63
CA GLY A 8 8.27 1.48 -6.76
C GLY A 8 9.38 1.04 -5.82
N LEU A 9 10.05 1.93 -5.12
CA LEU A 9 11.02 1.62 -4.06
C LEU A 9 10.43 1.73 -2.65
N GLY A 10 9.18 2.18 -2.55
CA GLY A 10 8.42 2.18 -1.30
C GLY A 10 8.02 0.76 -0.88
N TYR A 11 7.41 0.64 0.31
CA TYR A 11 7.06 -0.64 0.93
C TYR A 11 6.25 -1.56 0.00
N ILE A 12 5.02 -1.17 -0.37
CA ILE A 12 4.15 -2.01 -1.21
C ILE A 12 4.68 -2.04 -2.65
N GLY A 13 5.19 -0.90 -3.14
CA GLY A 13 5.73 -0.78 -4.50
C GLY A 13 6.86 -1.77 -4.78
N SER A 14 7.84 -1.91 -3.87
CA SER A 14 8.99 -2.79 -4.06
C SER A 14 8.60 -4.28 -4.12
N HIS A 15 7.65 -4.71 -3.28
CA HIS A 15 7.10 -6.06 -3.33
C HIS A 15 6.33 -6.31 -4.64
N THR A 16 5.56 -5.31 -5.10
CA THR A 16 4.84 -5.40 -6.39
C THR A 16 5.79 -5.43 -7.57
N VAL A 17 6.90 -4.69 -7.53
CA VAL A 17 7.96 -4.76 -8.56
C VAL A 17 8.55 -6.16 -8.64
N VAL A 18 8.84 -6.82 -7.50
CA VAL A 18 9.30 -8.22 -7.47
C VAL A 18 8.27 -9.13 -8.14
N GLU A 19 7.00 -9.03 -7.77
CA GLU A 19 5.94 -9.87 -8.35
C GLU A 19 5.73 -9.60 -9.84
N LEU A 20 5.84 -8.36 -10.31
CA LEU A 20 5.78 -8.03 -11.74
C LEU A 20 6.93 -8.69 -12.52
N ILE A 21 8.17 -8.57 -12.02
CA ILE A 21 9.36 -9.18 -12.65
C ILE A 21 9.22 -10.70 -12.69
N ASN A 22 8.76 -11.33 -11.62
CA ASN A 22 8.52 -12.78 -11.53
C ASN A 22 7.42 -13.22 -12.52
N ASN A 23 6.51 -12.32 -12.88
CA ASN A 23 5.48 -12.55 -13.90
C ASN A 23 5.90 -12.08 -15.31
N ASN A 24 7.21 -11.86 -15.55
CA ASN A 24 7.82 -11.49 -16.83
C ASN A 24 7.40 -10.13 -17.40
N PHE A 25 6.98 -9.20 -16.56
CA PHE A 25 6.83 -7.81 -16.97
C PHE A 25 8.20 -7.11 -16.95
N GLU A 26 8.41 -6.22 -17.89
CA GLU A 26 9.45 -5.19 -17.81
C GLU A 26 8.95 -4.09 -16.89
N VAL A 27 9.76 -3.66 -15.92
CA VAL A 27 9.35 -2.69 -14.91
C VAL A 27 10.20 -1.44 -14.99
N ILE A 28 9.50 -0.29 -15.06
CA ILE A 28 10.09 1.05 -14.99
C ILE A 28 9.62 1.68 -13.68
N ILE A 29 10.56 2.05 -12.84
CA ILE A 29 10.29 2.68 -11.54
C ILE A 29 10.54 4.19 -11.65
N VAL A 30 9.60 4.99 -11.15
CA VAL A 30 9.80 6.40 -10.80
C VAL A 30 9.57 6.57 -9.31
N ASP A 31 10.58 7.03 -8.59
CA ASP A 31 10.53 7.24 -7.13
C ASP A 31 11.48 8.39 -6.76
N ASP A 32 11.04 9.32 -5.94
CA ASP A 32 11.86 10.48 -5.55
C ASP A 32 12.75 10.24 -4.33
N LEU A 33 12.66 9.04 -3.75
CA LEU A 33 13.37 8.63 -2.55
C LEU A 33 13.01 9.44 -1.28
N SER A 34 11.88 10.14 -1.29
CA SER A 34 11.43 10.93 -0.12
C SER A 34 11.02 10.05 1.07
N ASN A 35 10.55 8.82 0.80
CA ASN A 35 10.17 7.83 1.82
C ASN A 35 10.63 6.41 1.44
N SER A 36 11.75 6.31 0.74
CA SER A 36 12.39 5.06 0.33
C SER A 36 13.90 5.23 0.27
N GLU A 37 14.63 4.14 0.12
CA GLU A 37 16.09 4.17 0.00
C GLU A 37 16.57 3.43 -1.24
N LYS A 38 17.64 3.94 -1.87
CA LYS A 38 18.19 3.41 -3.13
C LYS A 38 18.67 1.95 -3.04
N PHE A 39 19.05 1.47 -1.85
CA PHE A 39 19.48 0.08 -1.69
C PHE A 39 18.36 -0.93 -1.97
N ILE A 40 17.09 -0.53 -1.83
CA ILE A 40 15.94 -1.37 -2.17
C ILE A 40 16.00 -1.82 -3.64
N LEU A 41 16.50 -0.97 -4.54
CA LEU A 41 16.71 -1.34 -5.94
C LEU A 41 17.70 -2.49 -6.11
N HIS A 42 18.77 -2.52 -5.30
CA HIS A 42 19.73 -3.63 -5.29
C HIS A 42 19.09 -4.91 -4.72
N ASN A 43 18.33 -4.78 -3.65
CA ASN A 43 17.64 -5.92 -3.04
C ASN A 43 16.59 -6.54 -4.00
N ILE A 44 15.89 -5.73 -4.80
CA ILE A 44 15.00 -6.22 -5.86
C ILE A 44 15.79 -7.04 -6.88
N GLU A 45 16.94 -6.53 -7.32
CA GLU A 45 17.83 -7.22 -8.26
C GLU A 45 18.35 -8.54 -7.68
N GLU A 46 18.73 -8.57 -6.41
CA GLU A 46 19.19 -9.78 -5.72
C GLU A 46 18.09 -10.85 -5.63
N ILE A 47 16.83 -10.45 -5.34
CA ILE A 47 15.69 -11.37 -5.25
C ILE A 47 15.30 -11.92 -6.62
N THR A 48 15.30 -11.09 -7.64
CA THR A 48 14.70 -11.43 -8.94
C THR A 48 15.70 -11.83 -10.02
N GLY A 49 17.00 -11.56 -9.78
CA GLY A 49 18.05 -11.68 -10.80
C GLY A 49 17.95 -10.65 -11.92
N LYS A 50 17.03 -9.68 -11.82
CA LYS A 50 16.80 -8.65 -12.84
C LYS A 50 16.74 -7.28 -12.19
N ARG A 51 17.47 -6.32 -12.75
CA ARG A 51 17.44 -4.93 -12.29
C ARG A 51 16.37 -4.15 -13.06
N PRO A 52 15.33 -3.60 -12.39
CA PRO A 52 14.36 -2.73 -13.06
C PRO A 52 15.01 -1.40 -13.48
N ILE A 53 14.44 -0.75 -14.50
CA ILE A 53 14.82 0.59 -14.91
C ILE A 53 14.35 1.57 -13.83
N PHE A 54 15.22 2.50 -13.43
CA PHE A 54 14.93 3.40 -12.31
C PHE A 54 15.22 4.86 -12.65
N TYR A 55 14.25 5.71 -12.38
CA TYR A 55 14.30 7.17 -12.53
C TYR A 55 14.07 7.86 -11.19
N PRO A 56 15.11 8.52 -10.61
CA PRO A 56 15.02 9.20 -9.32
C PRO A 56 14.52 10.65 -9.48
N PHE A 57 13.21 10.88 -9.50
CA PHE A 57 12.65 12.22 -9.54
C PHE A 57 11.21 12.27 -9.01
N ASP A 58 10.79 13.47 -8.57
CA ASP A 58 9.45 13.79 -8.14
C ASP A 58 8.50 13.88 -9.35
N LEU A 59 7.40 13.11 -9.33
CA LEU A 59 6.38 13.06 -10.40
C LEU A 59 5.69 14.41 -10.69
N LYS A 60 5.84 15.40 -9.81
CA LYS A 60 5.42 16.77 -10.09
C LYS A 60 6.27 17.44 -11.17
N ARG A 61 7.45 16.88 -11.49
CA ARG A 61 8.32 17.34 -12.58
C ARG A 61 7.87 16.73 -13.90
N LYS A 62 6.85 17.33 -14.49
CA LYS A 62 6.18 16.84 -15.70
C LYS A 62 7.16 16.61 -16.87
N GLU A 63 8.17 17.47 -17.03
CA GLU A 63 9.14 17.37 -18.12
C GLU A 63 9.98 16.09 -18.04
N LEU A 64 10.34 15.67 -16.83
CA LEU A 64 11.08 14.42 -16.61
C LEU A 64 10.18 13.21 -16.82
N LEU A 65 8.92 13.29 -16.39
CA LEU A 65 7.94 12.23 -16.61
C LEU A 65 7.70 12.03 -18.12
N ASN A 66 7.55 13.11 -18.89
CA ASN A 66 7.41 13.06 -20.35
C ASN A 66 8.60 12.32 -20.99
N GLN A 67 9.85 12.60 -20.56
CA GLN A 67 11.05 11.91 -21.08
C GLN A 67 11.00 10.40 -20.82
N VAL A 68 10.47 9.95 -19.67
CA VAL A 68 10.30 8.51 -19.39
C VAL A 68 9.33 7.88 -20.38
N PHE A 69 8.21 8.53 -20.66
CA PHE A 69 7.21 8.04 -21.61
C PHE A 69 7.70 8.12 -23.08
N ASP A 70 8.64 9.03 -23.40
CA ASP A 70 9.26 9.09 -24.72
C ASP A 70 10.32 8.01 -24.92
N ALA A 71 10.98 7.58 -23.85
CA ALA A 71 12.03 6.57 -23.88
C ALA A 71 11.52 5.13 -23.86
N HIS A 72 10.26 4.90 -23.45
CA HIS A 72 9.72 3.56 -23.21
C HIS A 72 8.28 3.40 -23.71
N GLU A 73 7.98 2.22 -24.28
CA GLU A 73 6.63 1.81 -24.64
C GLU A 73 5.89 1.30 -23.38
N ILE A 74 5.27 2.22 -22.63
CA ILE A 74 4.54 1.93 -21.41
C ILE A 74 3.11 1.51 -21.76
N GLU A 75 2.69 0.34 -21.30
CA GLU A 75 1.36 -0.23 -21.55
C GLU A 75 0.40 -0.10 -20.36
N GLY A 76 0.92 0.26 -19.20
CA GLY A 76 0.12 0.45 -17.99
C GLY A 76 0.92 1.07 -16.85
N CYS A 77 0.20 1.49 -15.82
CA CYS A 77 0.78 2.06 -14.62
C CYS A 77 0.18 1.44 -13.36
N ILE A 78 1.03 1.18 -12.37
CA ILE A 78 0.62 0.95 -10.98
C ILE A 78 1.10 2.13 -10.15
N ASN A 79 0.16 2.90 -9.61
CA ASN A 79 0.45 4.17 -8.94
C ASN A 79 0.45 4.02 -7.41
N PHE A 80 1.64 3.90 -6.81
CA PHE A 80 1.82 3.91 -5.35
C PHE A 80 2.28 5.27 -4.82
N ALA A 81 2.96 6.08 -5.63
CA ALA A 81 3.54 7.34 -5.19
C ALA A 81 2.50 8.26 -4.55
N ALA A 82 2.60 8.43 -3.23
CA ALA A 82 1.75 9.31 -2.43
C ALA A 82 2.34 9.49 -1.03
N PHE A 83 2.10 10.64 -0.41
CA PHE A 83 2.24 10.77 1.04
C PHE A 83 1.10 10.02 1.73
N LYS A 84 1.40 9.25 2.79
CA LYS A 84 0.45 8.28 3.38
C LYS A 84 0.20 8.44 4.89
N ALA A 85 0.92 9.32 5.57
CA ALA A 85 0.82 9.45 7.02
C ALA A 85 -0.44 10.23 7.43
N VAL A 86 -1.36 9.56 8.11
CA VAL A 86 -2.68 10.11 8.50
C VAL A 86 -2.51 11.35 9.38
N GLY A 87 -1.70 11.28 10.45
CA GLY A 87 -1.48 12.40 11.37
C GLY A 87 -0.81 13.59 10.66
N GLU A 88 0.29 13.37 9.94
CA GLU A 88 1.00 14.43 9.20
C GLU A 88 0.08 15.11 8.17
N SER A 89 -0.86 14.38 7.58
CA SER A 89 -1.78 14.96 6.60
C SER A 89 -2.70 16.03 7.19
N GLN A 90 -2.96 15.99 8.49
CA GLN A 90 -3.72 17.03 9.20
C GLN A 90 -2.88 18.27 9.47
N GLU A 91 -1.57 18.09 9.67
CA GLU A 91 -0.63 19.18 9.92
C GLU A 91 -0.19 19.89 8.63
N LYS A 92 -0.07 19.13 7.53
CA LYS A 92 0.45 19.59 6.23
C LYS A 92 -0.55 19.35 5.07
N PRO A 93 -1.80 19.81 5.17
CA PRO A 93 -2.85 19.44 4.22
C PRO A 93 -2.51 19.82 2.77
N ILE A 94 -1.92 20.99 2.56
CA ILE A 94 -1.59 21.48 1.21
C ILE A 94 -0.52 20.63 0.54
N ASP A 95 0.50 20.20 1.29
CA ASP A 95 1.56 19.33 0.77
C ASP A 95 0.98 17.97 0.29
N TYR A 96 -0.02 17.45 1.04
CA TYR A 96 -0.72 16.22 0.68
C TYR A 96 -1.58 16.36 -0.58
N TYR A 97 -2.33 17.45 -0.71
CA TYR A 97 -3.10 17.71 -1.94
C TYR A 97 -2.16 17.91 -3.13
N GLU A 98 -1.13 18.72 -2.98
CA GLU A 98 -0.16 18.97 -4.05
C GLU A 98 0.55 17.69 -4.47
N ASN A 99 1.12 16.94 -3.52
CA ASN A 99 1.88 15.74 -3.84
C ASN A 99 0.99 14.65 -4.44
N ASN A 100 -0.14 14.33 -3.81
CA ASN A 100 -0.92 13.17 -4.17
C ASN A 100 -1.78 13.38 -5.44
N LEU A 101 -2.26 14.61 -5.67
CA LEU A 101 -3.13 14.90 -6.82
C LEU A 101 -2.36 15.38 -8.04
N PHE A 102 -1.33 16.24 -7.90
CA PHE A 102 -0.59 16.72 -9.07
C PHE A 102 0.24 15.62 -9.70
N SER A 103 0.84 14.74 -8.90
CA SER A 103 1.51 13.54 -9.41
C SER A 103 0.57 12.66 -10.24
N LEU A 104 -0.64 12.40 -9.73
CA LEU A 104 -1.66 11.64 -10.45
C LEU A 104 -2.07 12.33 -11.76
N ILE A 105 -2.37 13.63 -11.72
CA ILE A 105 -2.79 14.40 -12.89
C ILE A 105 -1.69 14.40 -13.97
N ASN A 106 -0.42 14.54 -13.59
CA ASN A 106 0.69 14.49 -14.55
C ASN A 106 0.76 13.15 -15.27
N ILE A 107 0.60 12.03 -14.54
CA ILE A 107 0.58 10.69 -15.16
C ILE A 107 -0.62 10.57 -16.13
N LEU A 108 -1.80 11.02 -15.73
CA LEU A 108 -3.00 10.95 -16.55
C LEU A 108 -2.92 11.82 -17.81
N GLN A 109 -2.16 12.94 -17.79
CA GLN A 109 -1.88 13.73 -19.00
C GLN A 109 -1.05 12.95 -20.00
N GLU A 110 -0.04 12.17 -19.55
CA GLU A 110 0.74 11.30 -20.41
C GLU A 110 -0.10 10.13 -20.97
N PHE A 111 -0.94 9.53 -20.14
CA PHE A 111 -1.88 8.48 -20.55
C PHE A 111 -2.83 8.96 -21.65
N LYS A 112 -3.41 10.16 -21.48
CA LYS A 112 -4.24 10.80 -22.49
C LYS A 112 -3.47 11.03 -23.80
N ALA A 113 -2.28 11.62 -23.72
CA ALA A 113 -1.49 11.99 -24.89
C ALA A 113 -1.08 10.77 -25.73
N ARG A 114 -0.78 9.64 -25.08
CA ARG A 114 -0.29 8.40 -25.68
C ARG A 114 -1.35 7.31 -25.83
N LYS A 115 -2.59 7.57 -25.39
CA LYS A 115 -3.72 6.62 -25.44
C LYS A 115 -3.43 5.32 -24.66
N ILE A 116 -2.74 5.42 -23.53
CA ILE A 116 -2.51 4.31 -22.61
C ILE A 116 -3.75 4.14 -21.77
N SER A 117 -4.19 2.90 -21.54
CA SER A 117 -5.48 2.65 -20.91
C SER A 117 -5.43 1.89 -19.57
N ASN A 118 -4.38 1.11 -19.26
CA ASN A 118 -4.36 0.25 -18.08
C ASN A 118 -3.79 0.98 -16.87
N PHE A 119 -4.62 1.30 -15.88
CA PHE A 119 -4.19 2.03 -14.70
C PHE A 119 -4.67 1.35 -13.41
N ILE A 120 -3.74 0.99 -12.54
CA ILE A 120 -4.00 0.49 -11.19
C ILE A 120 -3.73 1.61 -10.18
N PHE A 121 -4.71 1.93 -9.38
CA PHE A 121 -4.58 2.95 -8.33
C PHE A 121 -4.51 2.32 -6.94
N SER A 122 -3.45 2.62 -6.23
CA SER A 122 -3.29 2.35 -4.81
C SER A 122 -4.26 3.24 -4.02
N SER A 123 -5.50 2.76 -3.84
CA SER A 123 -6.48 3.38 -2.96
C SER A 123 -6.33 2.84 -1.52
N SER A 124 -7.27 3.10 -0.66
CA SER A 124 -7.20 2.74 0.76
C SER A 124 -8.59 2.54 1.33
N CYS A 125 -8.73 1.68 2.34
CA CYS A 125 -9.97 1.57 3.12
C CYS A 125 -10.38 2.89 3.82
N THR A 126 -9.45 3.84 3.97
CA THR A 126 -9.74 5.17 4.54
C THR A 126 -10.77 5.97 3.73
N VAL A 127 -11.02 5.60 2.46
CA VAL A 127 -12.07 6.23 1.65
C VAL A 127 -13.49 5.95 2.16
N TYR A 128 -13.68 4.90 2.95
CA TYR A 128 -14.98 4.60 3.54
C TYR A 128 -15.32 5.47 4.77
N GLY A 129 -14.31 6.15 5.36
CA GLY A 129 -14.49 6.85 6.63
C GLY A 129 -14.93 5.88 7.74
N GLN A 130 -15.78 6.33 8.65
CA GLN A 130 -16.39 5.50 9.68
C GLN A 130 -17.57 4.73 9.07
N ALA A 131 -17.34 3.51 8.59
CA ALA A 131 -18.39 2.64 8.07
C ALA A 131 -19.35 2.22 9.19
N ASP A 132 -20.64 2.06 8.84
CA ASP A 132 -21.68 1.68 9.83
C ASP A 132 -21.71 0.19 10.09
N GLU A 133 -21.33 -0.62 9.11
CA GLU A 133 -21.42 -2.08 9.16
C GLU A 133 -20.10 -2.75 8.77
N MET A 134 -19.85 -3.92 9.35
CA MET A 134 -18.71 -4.79 9.07
C MET A 134 -19.20 -6.17 8.65
N PRO A 135 -18.48 -6.86 7.74
CA PRO A 135 -17.29 -6.42 6.99
C PRO A 135 -17.61 -5.36 5.93
N ILE A 136 -16.62 -4.51 5.62
CA ILE A 136 -16.72 -3.48 4.59
C ILE A 136 -16.59 -4.11 3.20
N ASN A 137 -17.58 -3.89 2.32
CA ASN A 137 -17.53 -4.30 0.92
C ASN A 137 -17.45 -3.09 -0.02
N GLU A 138 -17.31 -3.31 -1.33
CA GLU A 138 -17.14 -2.24 -2.33
C GLU A 138 -18.40 -1.39 -2.54
N GLU A 139 -19.58 -1.87 -2.13
CA GLU A 139 -20.86 -1.16 -2.18
C GLU A 139 -21.11 -0.33 -0.92
N THR A 140 -20.30 -0.52 0.13
CA THR A 140 -20.38 0.27 1.36
C THR A 140 -20.26 1.76 1.03
N PRO A 141 -21.22 2.62 1.48
CA PRO A 141 -21.21 4.03 1.17
C PRO A 141 -19.93 4.73 1.60
N LEU A 142 -19.36 5.53 0.70
CA LEU A 142 -18.22 6.38 1.03
C LEU A 142 -18.70 7.53 1.90
N LYS A 143 -18.14 7.65 3.10
CA LYS A 143 -18.33 8.78 4.00
C LYS A 143 -17.16 9.77 3.89
N MET A 144 -17.28 10.88 4.57
CA MET A 144 -16.17 11.83 4.67
C MET A 144 -15.01 11.15 5.39
N PRO A 145 -13.82 11.10 4.77
CA PRO A 145 -12.65 10.53 5.41
C PRO A 145 -12.22 11.35 6.61
N GLU A 146 -11.75 10.68 7.65
CA GLU A 146 -11.27 11.30 8.89
C GLU A 146 -9.96 12.08 8.71
N SER A 147 -9.26 11.90 7.59
CA SER A 147 -7.97 12.54 7.32
C SER A 147 -7.87 13.18 5.94
N VAL A 148 -6.98 14.15 5.79
CA VAL A 148 -6.65 14.75 4.49
C VAL A 148 -6.06 13.69 3.55
N TYR A 149 -5.24 12.75 4.05
CA TYR A 149 -4.79 11.61 3.25
C TYR A 149 -5.97 10.82 2.64
N GLY A 150 -6.96 10.44 3.46
CA GLY A 150 -8.15 9.75 2.97
C GLY A 150 -8.92 10.57 1.94
N LYS A 151 -9.03 11.89 2.12
CA LYS A 151 -9.64 12.81 1.14
C LYS A 151 -8.89 12.81 -0.18
N THR A 152 -7.54 12.82 -0.17
CA THR A 152 -6.76 12.75 -1.42
C THR A 152 -6.99 11.44 -2.16
N LYS A 153 -7.19 10.31 -1.43
CA LYS A 153 -7.53 9.03 -2.07
C LYS A 153 -8.94 9.04 -2.68
N GLN A 154 -9.95 9.55 -1.98
CA GLN A 154 -11.29 9.72 -2.57
C GLN A 154 -11.26 10.61 -3.82
N MET A 155 -10.61 11.77 -3.75
CA MET A 155 -10.46 12.67 -4.91
C MET A 155 -9.73 11.99 -6.07
N GLY A 156 -8.69 11.20 -5.78
CA GLY A 156 -7.98 10.42 -6.79
C GLY A 156 -8.89 9.40 -7.48
N GLU A 157 -9.75 8.70 -6.73
CA GLU A 157 -10.74 7.79 -7.31
C GLU A 157 -11.73 8.53 -8.23
N GLU A 158 -12.24 9.70 -7.83
CA GLU A 158 -13.16 10.47 -8.66
C GLU A 158 -12.48 10.99 -9.93
N ILE A 159 -11.27 11.53 -9.83
CA ILE A 159 -10.48 11.96 -11.00
C ILE A 159 -10.30 10.79 -11.99
N LEU A 160 -9.98 9.59 -11.48
CA LEU A 160 -9.78 8.40 -12.31
C LEU A 160 -11.08 7.90 -12.96
N LYS A 161 -12.20 7.95 -12.26
CA LYS A 161 -13.52 7.59 -12.80
C LYS A 161 -13.92 8.55 -13.94
N ASP A 162 -13.70 9.85 -13.77
CA ASP A 162 -13.97 10.84 -14.81
C ASP A 162 -13.02 10.66 -16.00
N PHE A 163 -11.74 10.40 -15.73
CA PHE A 163 -10.74 10.10 -16.76
C PHE A 163 -11.15 8.86 -17.57
N ALA A 164 -11.53 7.77 -16.91
CA ALA A 164 -11.95 6.55 -17.57
C ALA A 164 -13.11 6.78 -18.54
N LYS A 165 -14.15 7.49 -18.09
CA LYS A 165 -15.33 7.81 -18.90
C LYS A 165 -14.98 8.69 -20.12
N ALA A 166 -14.10 9.69 -19.92
CA ALA A 166 -13.77 10.66 -20.96
C ALA A 166 -12.83 10.10 -22.03
N TYR A 167 -11.95 9.16 -21.66
CA TYR A 167 -10.86 8.68 -22.54
C TYR A 167 -10.90 7.16 -22.78
N HIS A 168 -12.02 6.49 -22.45
CA HIS A 168 -12.21 5.04 -22.64
C HIS A 168 -11.04 4.24 -22.05
N SER A 169 -10.70 4.54 -20.79
CA SER A 169 -9.59 3.89 -20.09
C SER A 169 -10.07 2.80 -19.14
N LYS A 170 -9.18 1.88 -18.83
CA LYS A 170 -9.41 0.76 -17.93
C LYS A 170 -8.71 1.05 -16.61
N ILE A 171 -9.50 1.32 -15.58
CA ILE A 171 -9.03 1.71 -14.24
C ILE A 171 -9.39 0.62 -13.24
N CYS A 172 -8.44 0.26 -12.36
CA CYS A 172 -8.71 -0.57 -11.21
C CYS A 172 -8.30 0.18 -9.93
N LEU A 173 -9.25 0.33 -9.02
CA LEU A 173 -9.09 0.96 -7.72
C LEU A 173 -8.93 -0.13 -6.66
N LEU A 174 -7.76 -0.26 -6.06
CA LEU A 174 -7.48 -1.26 -5.04
C LEU A 174 -7.55 -0.60 -3.66
N ARG A 175 -8.61 -0.87 -2.90
CA ARG A 175 -8.85 -0.37 -1.54
C ARG A 175 -8.35 -1.39 -0.54
N TYR A 176 -7.10 -1.28 -0.13
CA TYR A 176 -6.55 -2.22 0.84
C TYR A 176 -6.53 -1.68 2.26
N PHE A 177 -6.54 -2.64 3.18
CA PHE A 177 -6.58 -2.39 4.61
C PHE A 177 -5.15 -2.20 5.14
N ASN A 178 -4.72 -2.87 6.18
CA ASN A 178 -3.44 -2.60 6.81
C ASN A 178 -2.35 -3.57 6.32
N PRO A 179 -1.50 -3.21 5.35
CA PRO A 179 -0.44 -4.10 4.91
C PRO A 179 0.62 -4.29 6.00
N ILE A 180 1.00 -5.54 6.22
CA ILE A 180 2.06 -5.96 7.12
C ILE A 180 2.95 -7.01 6.46
N GLY A 181 4.05 -7.35 7.10
CA GLY A 181 4.93 -8.39 6.58
C GLY A 181 6.15 -7.82 5.84
N ALA A 182 6.98 -8.74 5.40
CA ALA A 182 8.16 -8.49 4.60
C ALA A 182 8.34 -9.62 3.58
N HIS A 183 9.21 -9.43 2.60
CA HIS A 183 9.53 -10.48 1.65
C HIS A 183 10.23 -11.67 2.37
N PRO A 184 9.94 -12.93 1.98
CA PRO A 184 10.54 -14.11 2.65
C PRO A 184 12.07 -14.14 2.66
N SER A 185 12.73 -13.43 1.73
CA SER A 185 14.19 -13.27 1.72
C SER A 185 14.75 -12.39 2.83
N ALA A 186 13.90 -11.69 3.58
CA ALA A 186 14.27 -10.63 4.52
C ALA A 186 14.99 -9.42 3.90
N LEU A 187 14.97 -9.25 2.57
CA LEU A 187 15.64 -8.15 1.87
C LEU A 187 14.70 -6.97 1.57
N LEU A 188 13.37 -7.15 1.66
CA LEU A 188 12.35 -6.12 1.47
C LEU A 188 11.34 -6.14 2.60
N GLY A 189 10.96 -4.97 3.09
CA GLY A 189 9.96 -4.78 4.13
C GLY A 189 9.65 -3.31 4.34
N GLU A 190 8.78 -2.96 5.29
CA GLU A 190 8.49 -1.58 5.61
C GLU A 190 9.70 -0.90 6.25
N LEU A 191 10.12 0.23 5.67
CA LEU A 191 11.27 1.02 6.12
C LEU A 191 10.82 2.44 6.44
N PRO A 192 10.26 2.70 7.64
CA PRO A 192 9.83 4.03 8.01
C PRO A 192 11.02 4.96 8.23
N ILE A 193 10.96 6.14 7.62
CA ILE A 193 11.89 7.22 7.90
C ILE A 193 11.44 7.92 9.19
N GLY A 194 12.31 7.95 10.20
CA GLY A 194 11.99 8.52 11.52
C GLY A 194 11.17 7.61 12.42
N ILE A 195 10.21 8.18 13.15
CA ILE A 195 9.37 7.44 14.10
C ILE A 195 8.22 6.75 13.33
N PRO A 196 8.07 5.42 13.43
CA PRO A 196 6.94 4.76 12.77
C PRO A 196 5.59 5.21 13.32
N ASN A 197 4.65 5.46 12.41
CA ASN A 197 3.26 5.78 12.76
C ASN A 197 2.36 4.52 12.79
N ASN A 198 2.78 3.44 12.10
CA ASN A 198 2.05 2.19 12.03
C ASN A 198 2.46 1.26 13.19
N LEU A 199 1.50 0.42 13.63
CA LEU A 199 1.68 -0.52 14.75
C LEU A 199 2.89 -1.44 14.53
N VAL A 200 2.91 -2.20 13.43
CA VAL A 200 3.88 -3.28 13.23
C VAL A 200 5.33 -2.79 13.16
N PRO A 201 5.71 -1.77 12.37
CA PRO A 201 7.10 -1.28 12.41
C PRO A 201 7.49 -0.67 13.76
N TYR A 202 6.57 -0.06 14.51
CA TYR A 202 6.85 0.41 15.87
C TYR A 202 7.10 -0.77 16.84
N LEU A 203 6.25 -1.81 16.76
CA LEU A 203 6.38 -3.05 17.52
C LEU A 203 7.74 -3.71 17.24
N MET A 204 8.15 -3.80 15.95
CA MET A 204 9.46 -4.37 15.57
C MET A 204 10.64 -3.59 16.17
N GLN A 205 10.58 -2.26 16.14
CA GLN A 205 11.62 -1.42 16.76
C GLN A 205 11.65 -1.58 18.29
N THR A 206 10.48 -1.81 18.91
CA THR A 206 10.41 -2.10 20.36
C THR A 206 11.00 -3.48 20.67
N ALA A 207 10.61 -4.50 19.92
CA ALA A 207 11.15 -5.87 20.08
C ALA A 207 12.68 -5.93 19.86
N ALA A 208 13.22 -5.09 18.96
CA ALA A 208 14.67 -4.97 18.71
C ALA A 208 15.40 -4.09 19.74
N GLY A 209 14.73 -3.58 20.78
CA GLY A 209 15.32 -2.71 21.81
C GLY A 209 15.68 -1.29 21.32
N ILE A 210 15.25 -0.90 20.12
CA ILE A 210 15.45 0.46 19.59
C ILE A 210 14.53 1.46 20.31
N ARG A 211 13.36 0.98 20.76
CA ARG A 211 12.39 1.74 21.54
C ARG A 211 12.13 1.05 22.86
N GLU A 212 11.87 1.86 23.88
CA GLU A 212 11.66 1.36 25.24
C GLU A 212 10.35 0.57 25.39
N LYS A 213 9.23 1.08 24.83
CA LYS A 213 7.90 0.51 24.94
C LYS A 213 7.05 0.80 23.71
N LEU A 214 6.11 -0.12 23.44
CA LEU A 214 5.03 0.10 22.50
C LEU A 214 3.87 0.82 23.18
N ASN A 215 3.33 1.88 22.58
CA ASN A 215 2.12 2.53 23.03
C ASN A 215 0.90 1.88 22.38
N ILE A 216 -0.01 1.32 23.20
CA ILE A 216 -1.32 0.82 22.77
C ILE A 216 -2.35 1.89 23.11
N TRP A 217 -3.02 2.43 22.08
CA TRP A 217 -3.89 3.59 22.20
C TRP A 217 -5.35 3.14 22.44
N GLY A 218 -5.85 3.33 23.66
CA GLY A 218 -7.16 2.90 24.11
C GLY A 218 -7.20 1.43 24.54
N ASN A 219 -7.94 1.17 25.62
CA ASN A 219 -8.28 -0.17 26.11
C ASN A 219 -9.76 -0.25 26.55
N ASP A 220 -10.56 0.68 26.08
CA ASP A 220 -11.96 0.87 26.45
C ASP A 220 -12.88 0.92 25.21
N TYR A 221 -12.37 0.46 24.04
CA TYR A 221 -13.19 0.25 22.87
C TYR A 221 -14.20 -0.89 23.11
N PRO A 222 -15.40 -0.87 22.47
CA PRO A 222 -16.37 -1.95 22.56
C PRO A 222 -15.94 -3.18 21.73
N THR A 223 -14.79 -3.74 22.04
CA THR A 223 -14.14 -4.91 21.45
C THR A 223 -13.82 -5.90 22.57
N GLU A 224 -13.46 -7.13 22.24
CA GLU A 224 -13.26 -8.19 23.22
C GLU A 224 -12.17 -7.86 24.25
N ASP A 225 -11.03 -7.30 23.80
CA ASP A 225 -9.88 -6.92 24.64
C ASP A 225 -9.77 -5.40 24.89
N GLY A 226 -10.75 -4.63 24.41
CA GLY A 226 -10.80 -3.18 24.58
C GLY A 226 -9.91 -2.41 23.59
N THR A 227 -9.17 -3.07 22.69
CA THR A 227 -8.32 -2.39 21.73
C THR A 227 -8.92 -2.34 20.31
N ALA A 228 -8.46 -1.43 19.46
CA ALA A 228 -9.00 -1.25 18.11
C ALA A 228 -8.71 -2.45 17.20
N ILE A 229 -9.65 -2.79 16.31
CA ILE A 229 -9.56 -3.94 15.39
C ILE A 229 -9.27 -3.45 13.96
N ARG A 230 -8.30 -4.09 13.31
CA ARG A 230 -7.92 -3.84 11.90
C ARG A 230 -7.73 -5.15 11.15
N ASP A 231 -7.86 -5.08 9.83
CA ASP A 231 -7.54 -6.18 8.93
C ASP A 231 -6.09 -6.05 8.49
N TYR A 232 -5.25 -7.00 8.90
CA TYR A 232 -3.82 -7.00 8.62
C TYR A 232 -3.51 -7.96 7.47
N ILE A 233 -3.26 -7.41 6.29
CA ILE A 233 -2.97 -8.17 5.08
C ILE A 233 -1.46 -8.30 4.82
N TYR A 234 -1.01 -9.50 4.47
CA TYR A 234 0.38 -9.73 4.11
C TYR A 234 0.78 -9.01 2.82
N VAL A 235 1.89 -8.27 2.86
CA VAL A 235 2.31 -7.39 1.77
C VAL A 235 2.61 -8.13 0.45
N VAL A 236 3.11 -9.38 0.51
CA VAL A 236 3.35 -10.17 -0.70
C VAL A 236 2.03 -10.64 -1.32
N ASP A 237 1.04 -11.04 -0.52
CA ASP A 237 -0.29 -11.35 -1.03
C ASP A 237 -0.94 -10.13 -1.66
N LEU A 238 -0.78 -8.95 -1.04
CA LEU A 238 -1.22 -7.68 -1.60
C LEU A 238 -0.51 -7.36 -2.93
N ALA A 239 0.81 -7.59 -3.03
CA ALA A 239 1.57 -7.40 -4.26
C ALA A 239 1.05 -8.32 -5.40
N LYS A 240 0.75 -9.58 -5.09
CA LYS A 240 0.12 -10.52 -6.04
C LYS A 240 -1.26 -10.03 -6.50
N ALA A 241 -2.05 -9.39 -5.63
CA ALA A 241 -3.33 -8.79 -6.01
C ALA A 241 -3.16 -7.69 -7.07
N HIS A 242 -2.14 -6.83 -6.94
CA HIS A 242 -1.85 -5.81 -7.94
C HIS A 242 -1.52 -6.41 -9.31
N VAL A 243 -0.74 -7.49 -9.34
CA VAL A 243 -0.43 -8.22 -10.59
C VAL A 243 -1.68 -8.89 -11.17
N ALA A 244 -2.51 -9.50 -10.34
CA ALA A 244 -3.77 -10.11 -10.78
C ALA A 244 -4.72 -9.06 -11.37
N ALA A 245 -4.87 -7.90 -10.71
CA ALA A 245 -5.68 -6.80 -11.19
C ALA A 245 -5.16 -6.23 -12.52
N LEU A 246 -3.85 -6.06 -12.66
CA LEU A 246 -3.23 -5.60 -13.90
C LEU A 246 -3.51 -6.58 -15.06
N LYS A 247 -3.30 -7.87 -14.85
CA LYS A 247 -3.59 -8.91 -15.84
C LYS A 247 -5.07 -8.93 -16.22
N SER A 248 -5.97 -8.77 -15.25
CA SER A 248 -7.41 -8.67 -15.50
C SER A 248 -7.74 -7.50 -16.40
N LEU A 249 -7.21 -6.30 -16.13
CA LEU A 249 -7.43 -5.12 -16.99
C LEU A 249 -6.87 -5.33 -18.41
N MET A 250 -5.67 -5.89 -18.53
CA MET A 250 -5.03 -6.11 -19.85
C MET A 250 -5.79 -7.11 -20.71
N ASN A 251 -6.50 -8.06 -20.11
CA ASN A 251 -7.32 -9.05 -20.82
C ASN A 251 -8.68 -8.50 -21.30
N LYS A 252 -9.10 -7.32 -20.83
CA LYS A 252 -10.35 -6.67 -21.29
C LYS A 252 -10.14 -5.97 -22.63
N ASN A 253 -11.23 -5.81 -23.38
CA ASN A 253 -11.18 -5.14 -24.69
C ASN A 253 -10.57 -3.74 -24.56
N SER A 254 -9.73 -3.35 -25.52
CA SER A 254 -9.06 -2.04 -25.53
C SER A 254 -10.02 -0.84 -25.69
N GLU A 255 -11.19 -1.05 -26.28
CA GLU A 255 -12.20 -0.01 -26.48
C GLU A 255 -13.21 0.11 -25.33
N GLU A 256 -13.12 -0.77 -24.34
CA GLU A 256 -14.03 -0.79 -23.20
C GLU A 256 -13.62 0.21 -22.13
N THR A 257 -14.57 0.98 -21.64
CA THR A 257 -14.40 1.76 -20.41
C THR A 257 -14.60 0.84 -19.21
N VAL A 258 -13.56 0.68 -18.40
CA VAL A 258 -13.60 -0.18 -17.22
C VAL A 258 -13.28 0.62 -15.97
N ILE A 259 -14.10 0.43 -14.94
CA ILE A 259 -13.85 0.96 -13.60
C ILE A 259 -14.09 -0.17 -12.61
N ASP A 260 -13.04 -0.90 -12.29
CA ASP A 260 -13.10 -1.97 -11.31
C ASP A 260 -12.69 -1.45 -9.93
N ILE A 261 -13.35 -1.91 -8.90
CA ILE A 261 -13.04 -1.58 -7.50
C ILE A 261 -12.96 -2.88 -6.74
N TYR A 262 -11.88 -3.07 -5.96
CA TYR A 262 -11.71 -4.25 -5.11
C TYR A 262 -11.20 -3.86 -3.73
N ASN A 263 -11.84 -4.43 -2.70
CA ASN A 263 -11.30 -4.44 -1.37
C ASN A 263 -10.26 -5.57 -1.25
N LEU A 264 -9.10 -5.25 -0.68
CA LEU A 264 -8.02 -6.21 -0.46
C LEU A 264 -7.73 -6.29 1.04
N GLY A 265 -8.11 -7.41 1.63
CA GLY A 265 -7.93 -7.73 3.02
C GLY A 265 -7.98 -9.24 3.22
N THR A 266 -7.91 -9.67 4.46
CA THR A 266 -8.01 -11.08 4.86
C THR A 266 -9.45 -11.52 5.12
N GLY A 267 -10.37 -10.55 5.27
CA GLY A 267 -11.73 -10.80 5.72
C GLY A 267 -11.83 -11.03 7.24
N ARG A 268 -10.72 -10.89 7.96
CA ARG A 268 -10.64 -11.07 9.40
C ARG A 268 -10.04 -9.83 10.07
N GLY A 269 -10.71 -9.32 11.09
CA GLY A 269 -10.16 -8.30 11.97
C GLY A 269 -9.30 -8.92 13.06
N SER A 270 -8.18 -8.27 13.39
CA SER A 270 -7.39 -8.57 14.59
C SER A 270 -7.22 -7.32 15.43
N SER A 271 -7.30 -7.47 16.74
CA SER A 271 -7.08 -6.37 17.67
C SER A 271 -5.60 -6.02 17.81
N VAL A 272 -5.30 -4.85 18.37
CA VAL A 272 -3.90 -4.46 18.60
C VAL A 272 -3.21 -5.43 19.57
N LEU A 273 -3.88 -5.89 20.61
CA LEU A 273 -3.32 -6.87 21.56
C LEU A 273 -3.14 -8.25 20.91
N GLU A 274 -4.08 -8.70 20.07
CA GLU A 274 -3.92 -9.95 19.30
C GLU A 274 -2.66 -9.90 18.41
N VAL A 275 -2.37 -8.77 17.75
CA VAL A 275 -1.15 -8.62 16.95
C VAL A 275 0.11 -8.71 17.81
N VAL A 276 0.13 -8.10 19.00
CA VAL A 276 1.26 -8.20 19.93
C VAL A 276 1.46 -9.64 20.36
N GLN A 277 0.40 -10.32 20.79
CA GLN A 277 0.43 -11.71 21.25
C GLN A 277 0.85 -12.68 20.13
N ALA A 278 0.31 -12.47 18.91
CA ALA A 278 0.71 -13.25 17.73
C ALA A 278 2.20 -13.09 17.41
N PHE A 279 2.72 -11.86 17.53
CA PHE A 279 4.16 -11.62 17.34
C PHE A 279 5.00 -12.32 18.41
N GLU A 280 4.66 -12.16 19.69
CA GLU A 280 5.40 -12.77 20.81
C GLU A 280 5.41 -14.30 20.70
N SER A 281 4.26 -14.90 20.39
CA SER A 281 4.14 -16.35 20.20
C SER A 281 4.91 -16.86 18.98
N ALA A 282 4.86 -16.12 17.86
CA ALA A 282 5.49 -16.56 16.63
C ALA A 282 7.03 -16.44 16.62
N ASN A 283 7.57 -15.50 17.41
CA ASN A 283 9.01 -15.17 17.40
C ASN A 283 9.73 -15.43 18.73
N GLU A 284 9.01 -15.83 19.78
CA GLU A 284 9.54 -16.05 21.14
C GLU A 284 10.26 -14.80 21.72
N VAL A 285 9.75 -13.60 21.38
CA VAL A 285 10.30 -12.32 21.80
C VAL A 285 9.23 -11.50 22.49
N ALA A 286 9.44 -11.15 23.76
CA ALA A 286 8.54 -10.30 24.52
C ALA A 286 8.62 -8.84 24.06
N VAL A 287 7.46 -8.17 24.02
CA VAL A 287 7.32 -6.75 23.64
C VAL A 287 6.80 -5.94 24.81
N PRO A 288 7.62 -5.12 25.46
CA PRO A 288 7.12 -4.24 26.51
C PRO A 288 6.16 -3.21 25.93
N TYR A 289 4.97 -3.08 26.53
CA TYR A 289 3.98 -2.10 26.10
C TYR A 289 3.37 -1.34 27.28
N GLN A 290 2.72 -0.24 26.98
CA GLN A 290 1.89 0.51 27.91
C GLN A 290 0.57 0.93 27.23
N ILE A 291 -0.49 0.98 28.03
CA ILE A 291 -1.77 1.50 27.58
C ILE A 291 -1.75 3.03 27.67
N CYS A 292 -2.21 3.69 26.62
CA CYS A 292 -2.38 5.13 26.54
C CYS A 292 -3.85 5.46 26.24
N ASP A 293 -4.24 6.73 26.41
CA ASP A 293 -5.56 7.22 26.03
C ASP A 293 -5.79 7.05 24.52
N ARG A 294 -7.05 7.00 24.09
CA ARG A 294 -7.41 6.91 22.67
C ARG A 294 -6.83 8.07 21.87
N ARG A 295 -6.42 7.80 20.64
CA ARG A 295 -6.09 8.86 19.69
C ARG A 295 -7.39 9.42 19.10
N GLU A 296 -7.42 10.73 18.87
CA GLU A 296 -8.53 11.37 18.17
C GLU A 296 -8.62 10.85 16.73
N GLY A 297 -9.84 10.52 16.29
CA GLY A 297 -10.11 10.03 14.93
C GLY A 297 -9.78 8.54 14.70
N ASP A 298 -9.38 7.77 15.74
CA ASP A 298 -9.18 6.32 15.58
C ASP A 298 -10.52 5.60 15.35
N ILE A 299 -10.59 4.85 14.27
CA ILE A 299 -11.73 3.97 13.94
C ILE A 299 -11.70 2.76 14.88
N ILE A 300 -12.88 2.37 15.41
CA ILE A 300 -12.97 1.25 16.36
C ILE A 300 -12.67 -0.09 15.67
N ILE A 301 -13.36 -0.39 14.56
CA ILE A 301 -13.26 -1.65 13.81
C ILE A 301 -13.22 -1.35 12.33
N ALA A 302 -12.29 -1.97 11.60
CA ALA A 302 -12.27 -1.92 10.14
C ALA A 302 -11.65 -3.21 9.58
N TYR A 303 -12.44 -4.03 8.88
CA TYR A 303 -11.99 -5.20 8.13
C TYR A 303 -12.80 -5.42 6.86
N ALA A 304 -12.18 -6.06 5.87
CA ALA A 304 -12.70 -6.20 4.53
C ALA A 304 -13.72 -7.34 4.39
N ASN A 305 -14.64 -7.20 3.43
CA ASN A 305 -15.11 -8.33 2.63
C ASN A 305 -14.28 -8.32 1.33
N ALA A 306 -13.55 -9.40 1.05
CA ALA A 306 -12.69 -9.55 -0.13
C ALA A 306 -13.26 -10.56 -1.15
N ASP A 307 -14.51 -11.00 -1.01
CA ASP A 307 -15.14 -12.02 -1.86
C ASP A 307 -15.14 -11.63 -3.35
N LYS A 308 -15.27 -10.34 -3.64
CA LYS A 308 -15.24 -9.85 -5.02
C LYS A 308 -13.87 -10.05 -5.66
N ALA A 309 -12.79 -9.73 -4.95
CA ALA A 309 -11.43 -9.95 -5.42
C ALA A 309 -11.13 -11.44 -5.59
N GLU A 310 -11.58 -12.30 -4.67
CA GLU A 310 -11.45 -13.75 -4.79
C GLU A 310 -12.14 -14.27 -6.05
N LYS A 311 -13.37 -13.85 -6.29
CA LYS A 311 -14.19 -14.31 -7.42
C LYS A 311 -13.70 -13.81 -8.78
N GLU A 312 -13.36 -12.51 -8.88
CA GLU A 312 -13.13 -11.85 -10.17
C GLU A 312 -11.64 -11.81 -10.56
N LEU A 313 -10.73 -11.77 -9.57
CA LEU A 313 -9.28 -11.77 -9.79
C LEU A 313 -8.65 -13.14 -9.57
N ASN A 314 -9.42 -14.13 -9.10
CA ASN A 314 -8.91 -15.43 -8.63
C ASN A 314 -7.74 -15.23 -7.63
N TRP A 315 -7.92 -14.27 -6.71
CA TRP A 315 -6.92 -13.89 -5.72
C TRP A 315 -7.52 -13.92 -4.31
N LYS A 316 -6.75 -14.42 -3.38
CA LYS A 316 -7.07 -14.48 -1.96
C LYS A 316 -5.82 -14.21 -1.12
N SER A 317 -6.00 -13.57 0.03
CA SER A 317 -4.95 -13.52 1.05
C SER A 317 -4.86 -14.88 1.74
N GLU A 318 -3.68 -15.53 1.65
CA GLU A 318 -3.48 -16.90 2.14
C GLU A 318 -2.59 -16.96 3.37
N THR A 319 -1.75 -15.93 3.58
CA THR A 319 -0.76 -15.91 4.66
C THR A 319 -1.38 -15.51 5.99
N SER A 320 -1.12 -16.29 7.03
CA SER A 320 -1.59 -15.99 8.39
C SER A 320 -0.90 -14.76 9.01
N LEU A 321 -1.52 -14.20 10.06
CA LEU A 321 -0.96 -13.07 10.80
C LEU A 321 0.42 -13.43 11.38
N GLU A 322 0.54 -14.62 11.98
CA GLU A 322 1.77 -15.12 12.60
C GLU A 322 2.90 -15.28 11.59
N GLU A 323 2.59 -15.84 10.40
CA GLU A 323 3.56 -15.98 9.31
C GLU A 323 4.03 -14.63 8.80
N ALA A 324 3.12 -13.70 8.58
CA ALA A 324 3.46 -12.33 8.19
C ALA A 324 4.35 -11.64 9.23
N LEU A 325 4.06 -11.80 10.52
CA LEU A 325 4.85 -11.22 11.61
C LEU A 325 6.25 -11.85 11.74
N LYS A 326 6.42 -13.14 11.41
CA LYS A 326 7.75 -13.75 11.32
C LYS A 326 8.61 -13.07 10.24
N THR A 327 8.05 -12.82 9.06
CA THR A 327 8.82 -12.18 7.97
C THR A 327 9.26 -10.78 8.34
N VAL A 328 8.43 -10.00 9.05
CA VAL A 328 8.80 -8.65 9.51
C VAL A 328 9.94 -8.69 10.51
N TRP A 329 9.96 -9.71 11.39
CA TRP A 329 11.03 -9.86 12.37
C TRP A 329 12.36 -10.18 11.70
N GLU A 330 12.38 -11.05 10.68
CA GLU A 330 13.58 -11.30 9.89
C GLU A 330 14.10 -10.04 9.18
N TRP A 331 13.19 -9.25 8.59
CA TRP A 331 13.52 -7.95 8.02
C TRP A 331 14.11 -6.98 9.06
N GLN A 332 13.52 -6.91 10.25
CA GLN A 332 14.05 -6.05 11.33
C GLN A 332 15.46 -6.46 11.75
N LYS A 333 15.74 -7.75 11.85
CA LYS A 333 17.10 -8.28 12.14
C LYS A 333 18.10 -7.90 11.03
N TYR A 334 17.69 -8.02 9.77
CA TYR A 334 18.49 -7.58 8.63
C TYR A 334 18.80 -6.08 8.70
N LEU A 335 17.84 -5.23 9.02
CA LEU A 335 18.06 -3.78 9.18
C LEU A 335 19.05 -3.45 10.29
N VAL A 336 19.00 -4.16 11.41
CA VAL A 336 19.95 -3.98 12.53
C VAL A 336 21.34 -4.39 12.09
N SER A 337 21.50 -5.52 11.39
CA SER A 337 22.81 -6.00 10.91
C SER A 337 23.48 -5.08 9.90
N ARG A 338 22.70 -4.34 9.11
CA ARG A 338 23.23 -3.35 8.14
C ARG A 338 23.80 -2.08 8.78
N LYS A 339 23.36 -1.75 10.00
CA LYS A 339 23.82 -0.54 10.71
C LYS A 339 25.11 -0.75 11.49
N ASN A 340 25.50 -2.02 11.71
CA ASN A 340 26.75 -2.44 12.32
C ASN A 340 27.80 -2.76 11.26
#